data_2fc279601188b0a0131457437f7d7672
#
_entry.id   2fc279601188b0a0131457437f7d7672
#
_cell.length_a   1.000
_cell.length_b   1.000
_cell.length_c   1.000
_cell.angle_alpha   90.00
_cell.angle_beta   90.00
_cell.angle_gamma   90.00
#
_symmetry.space_group_name_H-M   'P 1'
#
loop_
_entity.id
_entity.type
_entity.pdbx_description
1 polymer ?
#
loop_
_entity_poly.entity_id
_entity_poly.type
_entity_poly.pdbx_seq_one_letter_code
_entity_poly.pdbx_strand_id
1 'polypeptide(L)'
;NDWNEWTAGKYNGDVMWLGRKNPFMFVDQYNAEFNRTIQPMKGGYTDNYYMQMAQNIRRYKGVRPVPVNRHIHKMAVDGSFADWDRIDVVYRDTKGDVFHRDAKGYGGLHYKDSSGRNDIVASKVAVGKSDIFFYAETADALTPYSDPDWMLLLIDSDGDSSTGWYGYD
;
A
#
# COMPACT_ATOMS: atom_id res chain seq x y z
N ASN A 1 8.61 -21.35 9.30
CA ASN A 1 7.70 -20.90 8.23
C ASN A 1 8.52 -20.14 7.20
N ASP A 2 8.36 -20.52 5.96
CA ASP A 2 9.02 -19.89 4.83
C ASP A 2 8.09 -18.89 4.15
N TRP A 3 8.66 -18.00 3.34
CA TRP A 3 7.84 -17.04 2.58
C TRP A 3 6.83 -17.77 1.70
N ASN A 4 7.30 -18.75 0.96
CA ASN A 4 6.49 -19.71 0.24
C ASN A 4 7.19 -21.07 0.22
N GLU A 5 6.42 -22.12 0.16
CA GLU A 5 6.92 -23.48 0.18
C GLU A 5 6.14 -24.33 -0.85
N TRP A 6 6.24 -23.93 -2.11
CA TRP A 6 5.41 -24.42 -3.22
C TRP A 6 5.49 -25.92 -3.47
N THR A 7 6.55 -26.59 -3.06
CA THR A 7 6.83 -27.99 -3.41
C THR A 7 7.22 -28.87 -2.22
N ALA A 8 7.07 -28.39 -1.01
CA ALA A 8 7.60 -29.08 0.18
C ALA A 8 7.01 -30.46 0.45
N GLY A 9 5.80 -30.71 0.04
CA GLY A 9 5.19 -32.02 0.19
C GLY A 9 4.11 -32.27 -0.85
N LYS A 10 4.46 -33.00 -1.91
CA LYS A 10 3.47 -33.48 -2.87
C LYS A 10 3.09 -34.91 -2.52
N TYR A 11 1.85 -35.13 -2.15
CA TYR A 11 1.27 -36.44 -1.99
C TYR A 11 0.51 -36.84 -3.25
N ASN A 12 0.76 -38.05 -3.70
CA ASN A 12 0.15 -38.64 -4.88
C ASN A 12 -0.31 -40.05 -4.54
N GLY A 13 -1.59 -40.32 -4.68
CA GLY A 13 -2.15 -41.65 -4.46
C GLY A 13 -3.32 -41.68 -3.47
N ASP A 14 -3.76 -42.90 -3.15
CA ASP A 14 -4.93 -43.19 -2.31
C ASP A 14 -4.58 -43.13 -0.82
N VAL A 15 -4.06 -42.01 -0.37
CA VAL A 15 -3.76 -41.83 1.06
C VAL A 15 -4.82 -40.96 1.72
N MET A 16 -5.24 -41.37 2.91
CA MET A 16 -6.04 -40.52 3.79
C MET A 16 -5.11 -39.58 4.51
N TRP A 17 -5.36 -38.28 4.35
CA TRP A 17 -4.65 -37.23 5.05
C TRP A 17 -5.63 -36.24 5.63
N LEU A 18 -5.56 -35.99 6.92
CA LEU A 18 -6.46 -35.09 7.64
C LEU A 18 -7.94 -35.32 7.33
N GLY A 19 -8.36 -36.61 7.27
CA GLY A 19 -9.73 -36.98 7.01
C GLY A 19 -10.18 -36.89 5.55
N ARG A 20 -9.28 -36.60 4.62
CA ARG A 20 -9.61 -36.53 3.19
C ARG A 20 -8.82 -37.55 2.37
N LYS A 21 -9.48 -38.11 1.39
CA LYS A 21 -8.85 -38.92 0.34
C LYS A 21 -8.45 -37.98 -0.79
N ASN A 22 -7.15 -37.67 -0.88
CA ASN A 22 -6.61 -36.75 -1.88
C ASN A 22 -5.51 -37.40 -2.67
N PRO A 23 -5.74 -37.73 -3.93
CA PRO A 23 -4.71 -38.34 -4.79
C PRO A 23 -3.57 -37.40 -5.13
N PHE A 24 -3.82 -36.08 -5.08
CA PHE A 24 -2.81 -35.03 -5.30
C PHE A 24 -2.98 -33.93 -4.28
N MET A 25 -1.95 -33.66 -3.50
CA MET A 25 -1.98 -32.65 -2.47
C MET A 25 -0.60 -32.06 -2.24
N PHE A 26 -0.54 -30.74 -2.12
CA PHE A 26 0.62 -30.02 -1.59
C PHE A 26 0.34 -29.64 -0.14
N VAL A 27 1.18 -30.10 0.79
CA VAL A 27 0.93 -29.93 2.23
C VAL A 27 0.84 -28.48 2.64
N ASP A 28 1.67 -27.62 2.08
CA ASP A 28 1.74 -26.21 2.45
C ASP A 28 0.56 -25.41 1.92
N GLN A 29 -0.17 -25.93 0.96
CA GLN A 29 -1.31 -25.28 0.34
C GLN A 29 -2.60 -26.08 0.45
N TYR A 30 -2.65 -26.98 1.44
CA TYR A 30 -3.80 -27.86 1.65
C TYR A 30 -5.10 -27.06 1.85
N ASN A 31 -5.09 -26.12 2.74
CA ASN A 31 -6.15 -25.14 2.96
C ASN A 31 -5.61 -23.96 3.80
N ALA A 32 -6.46 -22.97 4.08
CA ALA A 32 -6.05 -21.79 4.84
C ALA A 32 -5.58 -22.10 6.28
N GLU A 33 -6.10 -23.15 6.92
CA GLU A 33 -5.74 -23.55 8.28
C GLU A 33 -4.37 -24.21 8.34
N PHE A 34 -4.05 -25.03 7.33
CA PHE A 34 -2.81 -25.82 7.28
C PHE A 34 -1.78 -25.23 6.32
N ASN A 35 -1.97 -24.00 5.94
CA ASN A 35 -1.02 -23.31 5.08
C ASN A 35 0.18 -22.81 5.90
N ARG A 36 1.40 -23.20 5.49
CA ARG A 36 2.66 -22.77 6.11
C ARG A 36 3.30 -21.57 5.41
N THR A 37 2.80 -21.19 4.27
CA THR A 37 3.28 -20.01 3.55
C THR A 37 2.79 -18.74 4.21
N ILE A 38 3.64 -17.71 4.25
CA ILE A 38 3.33 -16.41 4.81
C ILE A 38 3.04 -15.36 3.74
N GLN A 39 3.19 -15.70 2.48
CA GLN A 39 2.82 -14.81 1.38
C GLN A 39 1.31 -14.54 1.36
N PRO A 40 0.87 -13.41 0.84
CA PRO A 40 -0.54 -13.16 0.57
C PRO A 40 -1.14 -14.26 -0.31
N MET A 41 -2.34 -14.71 0.01
CA MET A 41 -3.03 -15.75 -0.73
C MET A 41 -4.34 -15.24 -1.34
N LYS A 42 -4.76 -15.85 -2.44
CA LYS A 42 -6.07 -15.59 -3.03
C LYS A 42 -7.13 -16.43 -2.33
N GLY A 43 -8.10 -15.79 -1.70
CA GLY A 43 -9.13 -16.45 -0.92
C GLY A 43 -8.66 -16.86 0.50
N GLY A 44 -9.48 -17.55 1.26
CA GLY A 44 -9.18 -17.92 2.63
C GLY A 44 -8.94 -16.71 3.53
N TYR A 45 -7.79 -16.70 4.20
CA TYR A 45 -7.40 -15.59 5.08
C TYR A 45 -6.62 -14.48 4.35
N THR A 46 -6.58 -14.52 3.03
CA THR A 46 -5.93 -13.52 2.15
C THR A 46 -4.50 -13.21 2.58
N ASP A 47 -4.21 -12.02 3.05
CA ASP A 47 -2.90 -11.54 3.48
C ASP A 47 -2.71 -11.56 5.01
N ASN A 48 -3.61 -12.21 5.75
CA ASN A 48 -3.60 -12.20 7.21
C ASN A 48 -2.27 -12.73 7.80
N TYR A 49 -1.72 -13.81 7.27
CA TYR A 49 -0.43 -14.33 7.74
C TYR A 49 0.72 -13.40 7.46
N TYR A 50 0.70 -12.73 6.31
CA TYR A 50 1.67 -11.70 5.98
C TYR A 50 1.61 -10.54 6.97
N MET A 51 0.41 -10.05 7.27
CA MET A 51 0.22 -8.94 8.21
C MET A 51 0.64 -9.33 9.64
N GLN A 52 0.35 -10.55 10.07
CA GLN A 52 0.85 -11.07 11.36
C GLN A 52 2.38 -11.12 11.40
N MET A 53 3.00 -11.60 10.33
CA MET A 53 4.47 -11.62 10.23
C MET A 53 5.03 -10.19 10.31
N ALA A 54 4.50 -9.26 9.55
CA ALA A 54 4.93 -7.87 9.55
C ALA A 54 4.77 -7.24 10.95
N GLN A 55 3.66 -7.50 11.63
CA GLN A 55 3.42 -7.04 13.00
C GLN A 55 4.44 -7.63 13.98
N ASN A 56 4.72 -8.93 13.90
CA ASN A 56 5.68 -9.60 14.78
C ASN A 56 7.09 -9.09 14.54
N ILE A 57 7.48 -8.84 13.30
CA ILE A 57 8.78 -8.24 12.97
C ILE A 57 8.89 -6.83 13.60
N ARG A 58 7.83 -6.01 13.49
CA ARG A 58 7.79 -4.67 14.10
C ARG A 58 7.89 -4.72 15.62
N ARG A 59 7.21 -5.68 16.26
CA ARG A 59 7.32 -5.89 17.71
C ARG A 59 8.73 -6.28 18.14
N TYR A 60 9.39 -7.14 17.37
CA TYR A 60 10.72 -7.64 17.68
C TYR A 60 11.83 -6.62 17.39
N LYS A 61 11.80 -6.01 16.21
CA LYS A 61 12.85 -5.08 15.74
C LYS A 61 12.58 -3.61 16.10
N GLY A 62 11.36 -3.29 16.52
CA GLY A 62 10.88 -1.93 16.61
C GLY A 62 10.47 -1.37 15.25
N VAL A 63 9.85 -0.20 15.28
CA VAL A 63 9.47 0.55 14.08
C VAL A 63 10.53 1.61 13.85
N ARG A 64 10.98 1.78 12.60
CA ARG A 64 11.85 2.91 12.27
C ARG A 64 11.14 4.20 12.65
N PRO A 65 11.86 5.16 13.25
CA PRO A 65 11.28 6.48 13.45
C PRO A 65 10.74 7.01 12.11
N VAL A 66 9.53 7.54 12.17
CA VAL A 66 8.96 8.19 10.97
C VAL A 66 9.86 9.38 10.64
N PRO A 67 10.33 9.54 9.42
CA PRO A 67 11.05 10.74 9.02
C PRO A 67 10.17 11.95 9.30
N VAL A 68 10.70 12.92 10.03
CA VAL A 68 9.96 14.13 10.37
C VAL A 68 10.68 15.31 9.73
N ASN A 69 9.98 16.04 8.90
CA ASN A 69 10.46 17.34 8.44
C ASN A 69 10.19 18.39 9.54
N ARG A 70 11.23 18.76 10.27
CA ARG A 70 11.13 19.73 11.40
C ARG A 70 11.53 21.14 11.00
N HIS A 71 11.96 21.34 9.77
CA HIS A 71 12.40 22.64 9.29
C HIS A 71 11.25 23.41 8.68
N ILE A 72 11.21 24.71 8.97
CA ILE A 72 10.31 25.64 8.28
C ILE A 72 10.97 26.03 6.97
N HIS A 73 10.29 25.77 5.87
CA HIS A 73 10.76 26.06 4.53
C HIS A 73 10.03 27.27 3.95
N LYS A 74 10.74 28.05 3.16
CA LYS A 74 10.13 29.06 2.30
C LYS A 74 9.87 28.41 0.94
N MET A 75 8.59 28.22 0.64
CA MET A 75 8.13 27.61 -0.59
C MET A 75 7.37 28.64 -1.43
N ALA A 76 7.48 28.53 -2.75
CA ALA A 76 6.70 29.31 -3.71
C ALA A 76 5.92 28.37 -4.63
N VAL A 77 4.65 28.69 -4.88
CA VAL A 77 3.83 27.99 -5.88
C VAL A 77 3.86 28.82 -7.15
N ASP A 78 4.96 28.76 -7.88
CA ASP A 78 5.26 29.63 -9.03
C ASP A 78 5.52 28.87 -10.33
N GLY A 79 5.31 27.53 -10.29
CA GLY A 79 5.60 26.65 -11.43
C GLY A 79 7.04 26.12 -11.46
N SER A 80 7.91 26.58 -10.53
CA SER A 80 9.24 26.02 -10.32
C SER A 80 9.21 25.01 -9.18
N PHE A 81 9.84 23.87 -9.35
CA PHE A 81 9.93 22.83 -8.32
C PHE A 81 11.29 22.83 -7.59
N ALA A 82 12.17 23.81 -7.86
CA ALA A 82 13.51 23.87 -7.27
C ALA A 82 13.51 23.97 -5.73
N ASP A 83 12.47 24.56 -5.14
CA ASP A 83 12.34 24.64 -3.69
C ASP A 83 12.19 23.27 -3.04
N TRP A 84 11.65 22.27 -3.78
CA TRP A 84 11.44 20.91 -3.31
C TRP A 84 12.73 20.09 -3.23
N ASP A 85 13.82 20.54 -3.86
CA ASP A 85 15.12 19.87 -3.79
C ASP A 85 15.70 19.87 -2.37
N ARG A 86 15.26 20.84 -1.54
CA ARG A 86 15.67 20.98 -0.14
C ARG A 86 14.88 20.13 0.83
N ILE A 87 13.85 19.42 0.36
CA ILE A 87 13.01 18.58 1.18
C ILE A 87 13.53 17.15 1.12
N ASP A 88 14.19 16.72 2.20
CA ASP A 88 14.87 15.42 2.27
C ASP A 88 13.89 14.24 2.42
N VAL A 89 12.72 14.47 3.04
CA VAL A 89 11.73 13.41 3.25
C VAL A 89 10.93 13.21 1.98
N VAL A 90 11.17 12.09 1.32
CA VAL A 90 10.49 11.68 0.08
C VAL A 90 9.75 10.38 0.31
N TYR A 91 8.46 10.37 0.05
CA TYR A 91 7.64 9.17 -0.02
C TYR A 91 7.63 8.69 -1.47
N ARG A 92 8.19 7.50 -1.70
CA ARG A 92 8.29 6.92 -3.05
C ARG A 92 7.24 5.85 -3.23
N ASP A 93 6.68 5.82 -4.44
CA ASP A 93 5.74 4.81 -4.87
C ASP A 93 6.27 4.06 -6.10
N THR A 94 5.64 2.93 -6.39
CA THR A 94 6.10 2.04 -7.46
C THR A 94 5.49 2.46 -8.79
N LYS A 95 6.34 2.79 -9.75
CA LYS A 95 5.89 3.08 -11.11
C LYS A 95 5.13 1.91 -11.73
N GLY A 96 3.94 2.17 -12.27
CA GLY A 96 3.14 1.23 -13.03
C GLY A 96 2.20 0.37 -12.18
N ASP A 97 2.01 0.65 -10.90
CA ASP A 97 1.14 -0.12 -10.02
C ASP A 97 -0.35 0.26 -10.11
N VAL A 98 -0.66 1.39 -10.71
CA VAL A 98 -2.04 1.85 -10.94
C VAL A 98 -2.71 1.18 -12.14
N PHE A 99 -1.93 0.49 -12.99
CA PHE A 99 -2.44 -0.11 -14.20
C PHE A 99 -3.34 -1.33 -13.90
N HIS A 100 -4.49 -1.40 -14.57
CA HIS A 100 -5.53 -2.43 -14.34
C HIS A 100 -6.12 -2.45 -12.93
N ARG A 101 -6.18 -1.32 -12.27
CA ARG A 101 -6.83 -1.22 -10.96
C ARG A 101 -8.34 -1.39 -11.11
N ASP A 102 -8.91 -2.33 -10.39
CA ASP A 102 -10.35 -2.55 -10.23
C ASP A 102 -10.61 -3.13 -8.84
N ALA A 103 -10.68 -2.25 -7.84
CA ALA A 103 -10.75 -2.65 -6.43
C ALA A 103 -11.63 -1.70 -5.62
N LYS A 104 -12.20 -2.23 -4.54
CA LYS A 104 -12.87 -1.40 -3.55
C LYS A 104 -11.85 -0.51 -2.85
N GLY A 105 -12.15 0.78 -2.81
CA GLY A 105 -11.35 1.78 -2.14
C GLY A 105 -11.86 2.11 -0.75
N TYR A 106 -11.22 3.09 -0.14
CA TYR A 106 -11.60 3.63 1.15
C TYR A 106 -12.96 4.32 1.06
N GLY A 107 -13.76 4.26 2.14
CA GLY A 107 -15.00 4.99 2.24
C GLY A 107 -16.07 4.64 1.21
N GLY A 108 -16.06 3.42 0.67
CA GLY A 108 -17.01 2.97 -0.35
C GLY A 108 -16.65 3.41 -1.77
N LEU A 109 -15.52 4.04 -1.98
CA LEU A 109 -14.99 4.32 -3.32
C LEU A 109 -14.68 3.03 -4.07
N HIS A 110 -14.76 3.08 -5.37
CA HIS A 110 -14.33 2.01 -6.25
C HIS A 110 -13.23 2.54 -7.16
N TYR A 111 -12.00 2.10 -6.92
CA TYR A 111 -10.87 2.48 -7.75
C TYR A 111 -10.87 1.63 -9.02
N LYS A 112 -11.12 2.27 -10.13
CA LYS A 112 -11.10 1.62 -11.44
C LYS A 112 -10.28 2.45 -12.41
N ASP A 113 -9.13 1.92 -12.80
CA ASP A 113 -8.27 2.53 -13.81
C ASP A 113 -7.59 1.47 -14.66
N SER A 114 -7.68 1.63 -15.96
CA SER A 114 -6.97 0.82 -16.96
C SER A 114 -6.00 1.65 -17.80
N SER A 115 -5.93 2.96 -17.56
CA SER A 115 -5.09 3.87 -18.32
C SER A 115 -3.69 4.03 -17.75
N GLY A 116 -3.51 3.79 -16.44
CA GLY A 116 -2.27 4.10 -15.74
C GLY A 116 -1.99 5.60 -15.62
N ARG A 117 -3.00 6.46 -15.84
CA ARG A 117 -2.85 7.91 -15.79
C ARG A 117 -2.53 8.37 -14.36
N ASN A 118 -1.79 9.47 -14.27
CA ASN A 118 -1.44 10.13 -13.01
C ASN A 118 -0.80 9.17 -11.96
N ASP A 119 -0.03 8.20 -12.45
CA ASP A 119 0.73 7.27 -11.62
C ASP A 119 1.73 8.03 -10.76
N ILE A 120 1.43 8.16 -9.47
CA ILE A 120 2.26 8.91 -8.52
C ILE A 120 3.50 8.07 -8.20
N VAL A 121 4.67 8.63 -8.40
CA VAL A 121 5.97 7.97 -8.13
C VAL A 121 6.73 8.57 -6.96
N ALA A 122 6.38 9.80 -6.56
CA ALA A 122 6.93 10.42 -5.36
C ALA A 122 5.97 11.46 -4.79
N SER A 123 6.02 11.64 -3.47
CA SER A 123 5.36 12.74 -2.79
C SER A 123 6.24 13.31 -1.69
N LYS A 124 6.03 14.59 -1.39
CA LYS A 124 6.73 15.30 -0.31
C LYS A 124 5.76 16.24 0.40
N VAL A 125 6.08 16.56 1.64
CA VAL A 125 5.36 17.57 2.42
C VAL A 125 6.38 18.55 2.98
N ALA A 126 6.10 19.83 2.82
CA ALA A 126 6.91 20.91 3.39
C ALA A 126 6.07 21.76 4.34
N VAL A 127 6.65 22.14 5.47
CA VAL A 127 6.02 23.01 6.45
C VAL A 127 6.58 24.42 6.27
N GLY A 128 5.71 25.37 5.98
CA GLY A 128 6.01 26.80 5.97
C GLY A 128 5.76 27.44 7.33
N LYS A 129 5.85 28.75 7.39
CA LYS A 129 5.60 29.51 8.65
C LYS A 129 4.12 29.44 9.08
N SER A 130 3.21 29.48 8.14
CA SER A 130 1.75 29.48 8.32
C SER A 130 1.02 28.50 7.39
N ASP A 131 1.77 27.78 6.57
CA ASP A 131 1.21 26.99 5.49
C ASP A 131 1.85 25.59 5.45
N ILE A 132 1.12 24.64 4.88
CA ILE A 132 1.64 23.31 4.55
C ILE A 132 1.58 23.17 3.03
N PHE A 133 2.65 22.68 2.44
CA PHE A 133 2.77 22.47 1.01
C PHE A 133 2.87 20.99 0.71
N PHE A 134 2.14 20.55 -0.29
CA PHE A 134 2.12 19.17 -0.76
C PHE A 134 2.66 19.12 -2.18
N TYR A 135 3.48 18.11 -2.43
CA TYR A 135 4.06 17.82 -3.74
C TYR A 135 3.72 16.40 -4.14
N ALA A 136 3.30 16.22 -5.36
CA ALA A 136 3.16 14.92 -5.98
C ALA A 136 3.85 14.94 -7.34
N GLU A 137 4.63 13.90 -7.61
CA GLU A 137 5.29 13.66 -8.89
C GLU A 137 4.66 12.43 -9.53
N THR A 138 4.35 12.53 -10.80
CA THR A 138 3.78 11.44 -11.58
C THR A 138 4.79 10.91 -12.59
N ALA A 139 4.64 9.63 -12.95
CA ALA A 139 5.53 8.95 -13.90
C ALA A 139 5.53 9.58 -15.29
N ASP A 140 4.38 10.12 -15.69
CA ASP A 140 4.14 10.76 -16.98
C ASP A 140 3.43 12.10 -16.78
N ALA A 141 3.21 12.85 -17.84
CA ALA A 141 2.52 14.14 -17.79
C ALA A 141 1.12 14.01 -17.19
N LEU A 142 0.74 14.96 -16.34
CA LEU A 142 -0.59 14.99 -15.73
C LEU A 142 -1.68 15.11 -16.79
N THR A 143 -2.76 14.38 -16.60
CA THR A 143 -3.99 14.60 -17.36
C THR A 143 -4.67 15.91 -16.91
N PRO A 144 -5.59 16.47 -17.71
CA PRO A 144 -6.31 17.67 -17.31
C PRO A 144 -7.02 17.52 -15.97
N TYR A 145 -6.93 18.52 -15.12
CA TYR A 145 -7.60 18.52 -13.80
C TYR A 145 -9.13 18.43 -13.87
N SER A 146 -9.70 18.68 -15.04
CA SER A 146 -11.14 18.55 -15.31
C SER A 146 -11.59 17.11 -15.57
N ASP A 147 -10.66 16.18 -15.69
CA ASP A 147 -11.00 14.78 -15.88
C ASP A 147 -11.72 14.22 -14.63
N PRO A 148 -12.72 13.35 -14.80
CA PRO A 148 -13.38 12.72 -13.67
C PRO A 148 -12.38 11.87 -12.88
N ASP A 149 -12.57 11.86 -11.55
CA ASP A 149 -11.74 11.07 -10.62
C ASP A 149 -10.23 11.31 -10.80
N TRP A 150 -9.86 12.59 -10.93
CA TRP A 150 -8.51 12.99 -11.33
C TRP A 150 -7.46 12.61 -10.28
N MET A 151 -7.48 13.26 -9.12
CA MET A 151 -6.58 13.01 -7.98
C MET A 151 -7.27 13.47 -6.70
N LEU A 152 -7.01 12.79 -5.59
CA LEU A 152 -7.51 13.14 -4.26
C LEU A 152 -6.33 13.38 -3.31
N LEU A 153 -6.40 14.46 -2.56
CA LEU A 153 -5.57 14.69 -1.39
C LEU A 153 -6.47 14.56 -0.15
N LEU A 154 -6.18 13.59 0.69
CA LEU A 154 -6.90 13.38 1.94
C LEU A 154 -6.03 13.88 3.08
N ILE A 155 -6.58 14.73 3.90
CA ILE A 155 -5.91 15.35 5.06
C ILE A 155 -6.74 15.02 6.29
N ASP A 156 -6.08 14.56 7.34
CA ASP A 156 -6.62 14.45 8.68
C ASP A 156 -5.88 15.51 9.50
N SER A 157 -6.59 16.59 9.86
CA SER A 157 -5.98 17.74 10.49
C SER A 157 -6.00 17.71 12.00
N ASP A 158 -6.89 16.93 12.60
CA ASP A 158 -7.08 16.83 14.05
C ASP A 158 -6.66 15.47 14.65
N GLY A 159 -6.39 14.47 13.80
CA GLY A 159 -6.03 13.11 14.24
C GLY A 159 -7.20 12.34 14.87
N ASP A 160 -8.43 12.76 14.59
CA ASP A 160 -9.65 12.14 15.12
C ASP A 160 -10.43 11.45 13.99
N SER A 161 -10.33 10.14 13.94
CA SER A 161 -11.03 9.32 12.94
C SER A 161 -12.57 9.37 12.99
N SER A 162 -13.15 10.05 13.99
CA SER A 162 -14.58 10.21 14.13
C SER A 162 -15.13 11.50 13.50
N THR A 163 -14.24 12.41 13.09
CA THR A 163 -14.60 13.68 12.44
C THR A 163 -14.45 13.59 10.93
N GLY A 164 -14.97 14.60 10.22
CA GLY A 164 -14.82 14.72 8.78
C GLY A 164 -15.42 13.59 7.95
N TRP A 165 -14.94 13.46 6.73
CA TRP A 165 -15.32 12.37 5.82
C TRP A 165 -14.41 11.15 6.03
N TYR A 166 -14.91 10.13 6.73
CA TYR A 166 -14.14 8.92 7.09
C TYR A 166 -12.82 9.21 7.83
N GLY A 167 -12.78 10.25 8.65
CA GLY A 167 -11.60 10.65 9.41
C GLY A 167 -10.65 11.58 8.64
N TYR A 168 -11.12 12.21 7.57
CA TYR A 168 -10.41 13.29 6.85
C TYR A 168 -11.27 14.55 6.85
N ASP A 169 -10.66 15.71 7.18
CA ASP A 169 -11.32 17.02 7.30
C ASP A 169 -11.12 17.88 6.06
#